data_86608457522649073a16e0ed311940a4
#
_entry.id   86608457522649073a16e0ed311940a4
#
_cell.length_a   1.000
_cell.length_b   1.000
_cell.length_c   1.000
_cell.angle_alpha   90.00
_cell.angle_beta   90.00
_cell.angle_gamma   90.00
#
_symmetry.space_group_name_H-M   'P 1'
#
loop_
_entity.id
_entity.type
_entity.pdbx_description
1 polymer ?
#
loop_
_entity_poly.entity_id
_entity_poly.type
_entity_poly.pdbx_seq_one_letter_code
_entity_poly.pdbx_strand_id
1 'polypeptide(L)'
;MEEKTNFIIEEITIEEEKEKRIFKNFKIENNIYYSSDKNYCLSFNFKNEGPFRKMNFKIKAKDRFVKKIVLKVKEEKENKFLNKESKVMVLPFDLSLPGGLFKLDKKNLPVDSHICILIVNEKNSIIFGLASLPEDVCIFRIDDNYEFKIILDMNRYIKIEEISIIYGQNNNPFDLIENYGTYLSKFGKKEAEIPIGWNSWDYYSCAITMDDLKKEMKAIKNSALKDKVKYIVIDNGWEEEWGNWIPNRKFPSDLKEIADEIKKYGFIPGIWTAPFLSSIYTTLARYRQELFVPSYIVKLYGPMVIFDLTLPEVHKFLFETFRKMKESGFSFFKIDFLNQPLNIPSCFKDNTKGKIGAIREGIKTIRQAIGEESHLLACGAPLESVIGLADSTRITEDIHNFWGHIKRNAIQISSQYWMNKKLWINDPDFAIIRCNETTDDKHLNRIYVKRKLISENDYWLSGDECNLTELKTYLSLIYLSGGSIFL
;
A
#
# COMPACT_ATOMS: atom_id res chain seq x y z
N MET A 1 -3.88 8.30 -39.01
CA MET A 1 -3.14 8.58 -37.75
C MET A 1 -4.09 9.37 -36.86
N GLU A 2 -4.61 8.73 -35.80
CA GLU A 2 -5.44 9.45 -34.83
C GLU A 2 -4.58 10.50 -34.14
N GLU A 3 -5.07 11.73 -34.08
CA GLU A 3 -4.37 12.83 -33.40
C GLU A 3 -4.27 12.49 -31.91
N LYS A 4 -3.05 12.27 -31.41
CA LYS A 4 -2.80 12.08 -29.99
C LYS A 4 -3.19 13.37 -29.27
N THR A 5 -4.06 13.28 -28.26
CA THR A 5 -4.40 14.40 -27.39
C THR A 5 -3.14 14.86 -26.65
N ASN A 6 -2.81 16.12 -26.74
CA ASN A 6 -1.75 16.71 -25.95
C ASN A 6 -2.32 17.32 -24.67
N PHE A 7 -1.62 17.09 -23.57
CA PHE A 7 -1.92 17.72 -22.28
C PHE A 7 -0.86 18.76 -21.96
N ILE A 8 -1.29 19.86 -21.40
CA ILE A 8 -0.42 20.96 -20.96
C ILE A 8 -0.71 21.30 -19.51
N ILE A 9 0.29 21.85 -18.83
CA ILE A 9 0.14 22.46 -17.52
C ILE A 9 -0.40 23.87 -17.70
N GLU A 10 -1.63 24.10 -17.25
CA GLU A 10 -2.28 25.41 -17.31
C GLU A 10 -1.80 26.32 -16.18
N GLU A 11 -1.66 25.74 -14.99
CA GLU A 11 -1.36 26.47 -13.77
C GLU A 11 -0.59 25.58 -12.80
N ILE A 12 0.38 26.17 -12.09
CA ILE A 12 1.03 25.55 -10.94
C ILE A 12 0.74 26.43 -9.72
N THR A 13 0.16 25.82 -8.69
CA THR A 13 -0.08 26.46 -7.41
C THR A 13 0.86 25.87 -6.36
N ILE A 14 1.54 26.72 -5.58
CA ILE A 14 2.34 26.38 -4.40
C ILE A 14 1.65 26.93 -3.18
N GLU A 15 1.29 26.04 -2.24
CA GLU A 15 0.65 26.41 -0.97
C GLU A 15 1.68 26.31 0.16
N GLU A 16 1.97 27.45 0.79
CA GLU A 16 2.75 27.59 2.03
C GLU A 16 1.80 27.68 3.24
N GLU A 17 2.31 27.89 4.46
CA GLU A 17 1.47 28.03 5.65
C GLU A 17 0.53 29.24 5.60
N LYS A 18 1.00 30.35 5.07
CA LYS A 18 0.29 31.64 5.08
C LYS A 18 0.05 32.22 3.68
N GLU A 19 0.68 31.66 2.65
CA GLU A 19 0.65 32.19 1.31
C GLU A 19 0.30 31.11 0.29
N LYS A 20 -0.32 31.57 -0.79
CA LYS A 20 -0.57 30.75 -1.98
C LYS A 20 0.00 31.49 -3.16
N ARG A 21 0.84 30.80 -3.96
CA ARG A 21 1.49 31.35 -5.15
C ARG A 21 0.98 30.61 -6.36
N ILE A 22 0.64 31.38 -7.40
CA ILE A 22 0.07 30.86 -8.64
C ILE A 22 0.97 31.26 -9.79
N PHE A 23 1.40 30.27 -10.58
CA PHE A 23 2.24 30.43 -11.75
C PHE A 23 1.44 30.03 -12.99
N LYS A 24 1.40 30.95 -13.96
CA LYS A 24 0.74 30.81 -15.28
C LYS A 24 1.65 31.38 -16.37
N ASN A 25 1.27 31.19 -17.63
CA ASN A 25 1.96 31.79 -18.77
C ASN A 25 3.47 31.47 -18.79
N PHE A 26 3.80 30.20 -18.79
CA PHE A 26 5.18 29.70 -18.74
C PHE A 26 5.97 30.16 -19.99
N LYS A 27 7.17 30.70 -19.81
CA LYS A 27 8.11 30.96 -20.90
C LYS A 27 8.65 29.63 -21.42
N ILE A 28 8.90 29.56 -22.73
CA ILE A 28 9.39 28.33 -23.38
C ILE A 28 10.74 28.62 -24.00
N GLU A 29 11.76 27.87 -23.59
CA GLU A 29 13.10 27.92 -24.19
C GLU A 29 13.62 26.48 -24.36
N ASN A 30 14.05 26.12 -25.56
CA ASN A 30 14.58 24.79 -25.89
C ASN A 30 13.66 23.63 -25.43
N ASN A 31 12.34 23.74 -25.65
CA ASN A 31 11.32 22.77 -25.19
C ASN A 31 11.22 22.62 -23.69
N ILE A 32 11.73 23.56 -22.90
CA ILE A 32 11.56 23.62 -21.45
C ILE A 32 10.67 24.80 -21.11
N TYR A 33 9.68 24.54 -20.28
CA TYR A 33 8.75 25.54 -19.76
C TYR A 33 9.31 26.09 -18.45
N TYR A 34 9.34 27.42 -18.29
CA TYR A 34 9.89 28.11 -17.14
C TYR A 34 8.90 29.08 -16.53
N SER A 35 8.91 29.19 -15.23
CA SER A 35 8.34 30.31 -14.50
C SER A 35 9.14 30.52 -13.22
N SER A 36 9.25 31.75 -12.75
CA SER A 36 9.98 32.05 -11.51
C SER A 36 9.46 33.30 -10.84
N ASP A 37 9.64 33.34 -9.53
CA ASP A 37 9.52 34.54 -8.70
C ASP A 37 10.77 34.68 -7.80
N LYS A 38 10.70 35.56 -6.79
CA LYS A 38 11.82 35.76 -5.85
C LYS A 38 12.17 34.53 -4.99
N ASN A 39 11.22 33.57 -4.82
CA ASN A 39 11.33 32.42 -3.93
C ASN A 39 11.43 31.09 -4.67
N TYR A 40 10.86 30.98 -5.87
CA TYR A 40 10.73 29.74 -6.63
C TYR A 40 11.22 29.88 -8.07
N CYS A 41 11.82 28.81 -8.56
CA CYS A 41 12.11 28.62 -9.96
C CYS A 41 11.53 27.27 -10.38
N LEU A 42 10.56 27.30 -11.30
CA LEU A 42 9.85 26.14 -11.81
C LEU A 42 10.31 25.83 -13.22
N SER A 43 10.50 24.57 -13.54
CA SER A 43 10.72 24.12 -14.91
C SER A 43 10.07 22.77 -15.15
N PHE A 44 9.57 22.55 -16.36
CA PHE A 44 9.11 21.24 -16.80
C PHE A 44 9.33 21.05 -18.29
N ASN A 45 9.48 19.80 -18.71
CA ASN A 45 9.60 19.43 -20.10
C ASN A 45 8.85 18.13 -20.38
N PHE A 46 8.61 17.88 -21.65
CA PHE A 46 7.97 16.65 -22.11
C PHE A 46 8.90 15.88 -23.03
N LYS A 47 8.97 14.56 -22.86
CA LYS A 47 9.72 13.63 -23.72
C LYS A 47 8.86 12.43 -24.05
N ASN A 48 9.00 11.91 -25.28
CA ASN A 48 8.39 10.64 -25.63
C ASN A 48 9.22 9.50 -24.99
N GLU A 49 8.54 8.54 -24.36
CA GLU A 49 9.15 7.37 -23.72
C GLU A 49 8.29 6.13 -24.03
N GLY A 50 8.60 5.45 -25.14
CA GLY A 50 7.78 4.36 -25.66
C GLY A 50 6.37 4.81 -26.05
N PRO A 51 5.31 4.11 -25.54
CA PRO A 51 3.92 4.50 -25.82
C PRO A 51 3.45 5.72 -25.00
N PHE A 52 4.28 6.21 -24.11
CA PHE A 52 3.97 7.29 -23.18
C PHE A 52 4.68 8.60 -23.54
N ARG A 53 4.12 9.69 -23.04
CA ARG A 53 4.79 10.98 -22.98
C ARG A 53 5.08 11.29 -21.51
N LYS A 54 6.36 11.49 -21.18
CA LYS A 54 6.86 11.76 -19.84
C LYS A 54 7.02 13.24 -19.64
N MET A 55 6.44 13.76 -18.58
CA MET A 55 6.68 15.09 -18.03
C MET A 55 7.72 14.96 -16.90
N ASN A 56 8.79 15.73 -16.97
CA ASN A 56 9.69 15.94 -15.85
C ASN A 56 9.45 17.33 -15.29
N PHE A 57 9.02 17.40 -14.05
CA PHE A 57 8.79 18.65 -13.32
C PHE A 57 9.88 18.84 -12.28
N LYS A 58 10.41 20.05 -12.19
CA LYS A 58 11.43 20.44 -11.22
C LYS A 58 11.08 21.77 -10.60
N ILE A 59 11.19 21.84 -9.30
CA ILE A 59 11.08 23.07 -8.52
C ILE A 59 12.37 23.30 -7.72
N LYS A 60 12.87 24.53 -7.77
CA LYS A 60 13.89 25.02 -6.85
C LYS A 60 13.28 26.09 -5.95
N ALA A 61 13.49 25.99 -4.67
CA ALA A 61 12.99 26.91 -3.67
C ALA A 61 14.16 27.46 -2.80
N LYS A 62 13.95 28.64 -2.22
CA LYS A 62 14.89 29.23 -1.27
C LYS A 62 14.59 28.78 0.15
N ASP A 63 14.72 27.47 0.41
CA ASP A 63 14.50 26.85 1.72
C ASP A 63 13.12 27.23 2.31
N ARG A 64 12.05 26.78 1.64
CA ARG A 64 10.66 27.10 1.96
C ARG A 64 9.89 25.91 2.46
N PHE A 65 9.08 26.14 3.49
CA PHE A 65 8.09 25.17 3.94
C PHE A 65 6.91 25.16 2.95
N VAL A 66 6.73 24.04 2.25
CA VAL A 66 5.68 23.84 1.26
C VAL A 66 4.72 22.79 1.78
N LYS A 67 3.45 23.16 1.87
CA LYS A 67 2.36 22.22 2.22
C LYS A 67 1.99 21.37 1.03
N LYS A 68 1.80 22.03 -0.12
CA LYS A 68 1.26 21.37 -1.31
C LYS A 68 1.71 22.06 -2.58
N ILE A 69 1.92 21.25 -3.62
CA ILE A 69 2.06 21.73 -5.00
C ILE A 69 0.93 21.12 -5.83
N VAL A 70 0.20 21.95 -6.55
CA VAL A 70 -0.91 21.54 -7.41
C VAL A 70 -0.61 21.93 -8.85
N LEU A 71 -0.55 20.95 -9.75
CA LEU A 71 -0.45 21.15 -11.18
C LEU A 71 -1.84 20.95 -11.78
N LYS A 72 -2.43 22.01 -12.34
CA LYS A 72 -3.67 21.93 -13.10
C LYS A 72 -3.33 21.56 -14.54
N VAL A 73 -3.87 20.45 -14.99
CA VAL A 73 -3.65 19.86 -16.31
C VAL A 73 -4.88 20.08 -17.17
N LYS A 74 -4.68 20.51 -18.42
CA LYS A 74 -5.76 20.59 -19.40
C LYS A 74 -5.36 19.99 -20.73
N GLU A 75 -6.33 19.67 -21.56
CA GLU A 75 -6.11 19.34 -22.95
C GLU A 75 -5.72 20.59 -23.75
N GLU A 76 -4.83 20.42 -24.71
CA GLU A 76 -4.41 21.51 -25.62
C GLU A 76 -5.53 21.91 -26.59
N LYS A 77 -6.36 20.95 -27.00
CA LYS A 77 -7.56 21.18 -27.82
C LYS A 77 -8.81 21.07 -26.94
N GLU A 78 -9.83 21.88 -27.19
CA GLU A 78 -11.06 22.01 -26.38
C GLU A 78 -11.98 20.76 -26.33
N ASN A 79 -11.52 19.59 -26.68
CA ASN A 79 -12.27 18.35 -26.52
C ASN A 79 -12.27 17.92 -25.04
N LYS A 80 -13.38 18.16 -24.35
CA LYS A 80 -13.53 17.79 -22.94
C LYS A 80 -13.42 16.27 -22.78
N PHE A 81 -12.21 15.82 -22.50
CA PHE A 81 -11.90 14.41 -22.21
C PHE A 81 -12.62 13.89 -20.96
N LEU A 82 -12.78 14.75 -19.96
CA LEU A 82 -13.48 14.45 -18.72
C LEU A 82 -14.92 14.95 -18.79
N ASN A 83 -15.86 14.04 -18.59
CA ASN A 83 -17.29 14.34 -18.50
C ASN A 83 -18.00 13.30 -17.63
N LYS A 84 -19.30 13.51 -17.37
CA LYS A 84 -20.14 12.63 -16.55
C LYS A 84 -20.30 11.19 -17.07
N GLU A 85 -19.96 10.92 -18.33
CA GLU A 85 -20.05 9.57 -18.90
C GLU A 85 -18.71 8.83 -18.79
N SER A 86 -17.62 9.52 -18.43
CA SER A 86 -16.31 8.91 -18.21
C SER A 86 -16.36 7.91 -17.06
N LYS A 87 -15.61 6.82 -17.20
CA LYS A 87 -15.31 5.88 -16.11
C LYS A 87 -13.85 6.07 -15.68
N VAL A 88 -13.59 5.86 -14.42
CA VAL A 88 -12.23 5.96 -13.87
C VAL A 88 -11.89 4.74 -13.07
N MET A 89 -10.66 4.26 -13.24
CA MET A 89 -10.04 3.30 -12.34
C MET A 89 -9.10 4.07 -11.41
N VAL A 90 -9.30 3.88 -10.12
CA VAL A 90 -8.52 4.53 -9.07
C VAL A 90 -7.88 3.52 -8.14
N LEU A 91 -6.73 3.90 -7.59
CA LEU A 91 -5.99 3.17 -6.58
C LEU A 91 -5.97 4.03 -5.31
N PRO A 92 -6.65 3.64 -4.23
CA PRO A 92 -6.65 4.39 -2.99
C PRO A 92 -5.29 4.26 -2.27
N PHE A 93 -4.94 5.22 -1.42
CA PHE A 93 -3.75 5.13 -0.57
C PHE A 93 -3.96 4.21 0.65
N ASP A 94 -5.20 3.94 0.98
CA ASP A 94 -5.62 3.06 2.06
C ASP A 94 -6.63 2.06 1.51
N LEU A 95 -6.40 0.78 1.76
CA LEU A 95 -7.24 -0.31 1.23
C LEU A 95 -8.68 -0.27 1.74
N SER A 96 -8.95 0.43 2.86
CA SER A 96 -10.31 0.66 3.37
C SER A 96 -11.11 1.70 2.56
N LEU A 97 -10.42 2.49 1.71
CA LEU A 97 -11.08 3.47 0.86
C LEU A 97 -11.56 2.85 -0.46
N PRO A 98 -12.61 3.43 -1.07
CA PRO A 98 -13.10 2.97 -2.35
C PRO A 98 -12.01 3.01 -3.43
N GLY A 99 -11.77 1.89 -4.06
CA GLY A 99 -10.89 1.73 -5.21
C GLY A 99 -11.58 0.93 -6.32
N GLY A 100 -10.96 0.85 -7.48
CA GLY A 100 -11.47 0.10 -8.63
C GLY A 100 -12.04 0.98 -9.73
N LEU A 101 -12.91 0.42 -10.56
CA LEU A 101 -13.50 1.09 -11.73
C LEU A 101 -14.92 1.57 -11.42
N PHE A 102 -15.18 2.86 -11.58
CA PHE A 102 -16.52 3.44 -11.43
C PHE A 102 -16.79 4.62 -12.38
N LYS A 103 -18.07 4.97 -12.53
CA LYS A 103 -18.51 6.09 -13.36
C LYS A 103 -18.26 7.41 -12.63
N LEU A 104 -17.79 8.41 -13.38
CA LEU A 104 -17.66 9.78 -12.87
C LEU A 104 -19.03 10.44 -12.81
N ASP A 105 -19.64 10.44 -11.65
CA ASP A 105 -20.84 11.22 -11.37
C ASP A 105 -20.62 12.14 -10.15
N LYS A 106 -21.56 13.07 -9.92
CA LYS A 106 -21.45 14.04 -8.81
C LYS A 106 -21.40 13.39 -7.42
N LYS A 107 -21.80 12.12 -7.28
CA LYS A 107 -21.76 11.41 -5.99
C LYS A 107 -20.38 10.85 -5.70
N ASN A 108 -19.61 10.62 -6.75
CA ASN A 108 -18.27 10.01 -6.68
C ASN A 108 -17.15 11.06 -6.75
N LEU A 109 -17.46 12.35 -6.98
CA LEU A 109 -16.49 13.43 -7.01
C LEU A 109 -16.32 14.07 -5.61
N PRO A 110 -15.13 14.56 -5.26
CA PRO A 110 -13.87 14.41 -5.99
C PRO A 110 -13.31 12.99 -5.93
N VAL A 111 -12.53 12.60 -6.93
CA VAL A 111 -11.89 11.29 -7.03
C VAL A 111 -10.39 11.44 -6.90
N ASP A 112 -9.78 10.69 -5.99
CA ASP A 112 -8.33 10.63 -5.77
C ASP A 112 -7.78 9.26 -6.13
N SER A 113 -6.66 9.25 -6.84
CA SER A 113 -5.92 8.03 -7.16
C SER A 113 -4.43 8.20 -6.88
N HIS A 114 -3.78 7.13 -6.46
CA HIS A 114 -2.35 7.04 -6.22
C HIS A 114 -1.69 6.18 -7.29
N ILE A 115 -0.39 6.28 -7.46
CA ILE A 115 0.38 5.62 -8.51
C ILE A 115 -0.08 6.00 -9.93
N CYS A 116 -1.36 5.79 -10.27
CA CYS A 116 -1.94 6.18 -11.55
C CYS A 116 -3.45 6.37 -11.46
N ILE A 117 -4.01 7.04 -12.45
CA ILE A 117 -5.44 7.09 -12.75
C ILE A 117 -5.66 6.73 -14.22
N LEU A 118 -6.56 5.78 -14.46
CA LEU A 118 -6.98 5.41 -15.82
C LEU A 118 -8.39 5.95 -16.07
N ILE A 119 -8.55 6.75 -17.10
CA ILE A 119 -9.81 7.37 -17.49
C ILE A 119 -10.25 6.73 -18.80
N VAL A 120 -11.48 6.23 -18.81
CA VAL A 120 -12.05 5.45 -19.93
C VAL A 120 -13.30 6.14 -20.46
N ASN A 121 -13.29 6.46 -21.73
CA ASN A 121 -14.43 6.95 -22.50
C ASN A 121 -14.80 5.94 -23.58
N GLU A 122 -15.94 6.13 -24.28
CA GLU A 122 -16.46 5.19 -25.28
C GLU A 122 -15.45 4.81 -26.38
N LYS A 123 -14.57 5.74 -26.77
CA LYS A 123 -13.66 5.57 -27.92
C LYS A 123 -12.19 5.61 -27.56
N ASN A 124 -11.85 6.01 -26.35
CA ASN A 124 -10.47 6.25 -26.00
C ASN A 124 -10.25 6.14 -24.48
N SER A 125 -9.06 5.77 -24.09
CA SER A 125 -8.63 5.69 -22.70
C SER A 125 -7.35 6.48 -22.51
N ILE A 126 -7.21 7.15 -21.38
CA ILE A 126 -6.02 7.90 -21.00
C ILE A 126 -5.58 7.46 -19.62
N ILE A 127 -4.28 7.28 -19.46
CA ILE A 127 -3.63 7.05 -18.18
C ILE A 127 -2.71 8.21 -17.82
N PHE A 128 -2.76 8.63 -16.57
CA PHE A 128 -1.72 9.42 -15.93
C PHE A 128 -1.12 8.59 -14.81
N GLY A 129 0.19 8.61 -14.67
CA GLY A 129 0.85 7.80 -13.66
C GLY A 129 2.24 8.26 -13.30
N LEU A 130 2.76 7.75 -12.20
CA LEU A 130 4.13 7.99 -11.76
C LEU A 130 5.13 7.45 -12.79
N ALA A 131 6.18 8.21 -13.06
CA ALA A 131 7.31 7.81 -13.87
C ALA A 131 8.62 7.73 -13.08
N SER A 132 8.59 8.16 -11.81
CA SER A 132 9.63 8.03 -10.81
C SER A 132 9.00 7.70 -9.46
N LEU A 133 9.77 7.14 -8.54
CA LEU A 133 9.31 6.92 -7.16
C LEU A 133 9.34 8.25 -6.42
N PRO A 134 8.23 8.70 -5.83
CA PRO A 134 8.14 10.01 -5.20
C PRO A 134 8.71 10.01 -3.76
N GLU A 135 9.13 11.18 -3.30
CA GLU A 135 9.44 11.45 -1.88
C GLU A 135 8.16 11.73 -1.06
N ASP A 136 7.15 12.31 -1.72
CA ASP A 136 5.91 12.76 -1.10
C ASP A 136 4.71 12.03 -1.69
N VAL A 137 3.56 12.18 -1.05
CA VAL A 137 2.30 11.63 -1.56
C VAL A 137 1.93 12.36 -2.86
N CYS A 138 1.81 11.59 -3.94
CA CYS A 138 1.37 12.10 -5.24
C CYS A 138 -0.06 11.63 -5.51
N ILE A 139 -0.98 12.58 -5.71
CA ILE A 139 -2.40 12.34 -5.92
C ILE A 139 -2.80 12.80 -7.30
N PHE A 140 -3.43 11.92 -8.06
CA PHE A 140 -4.13 12.22 -9.31
C PHE A 140 -5.60 12.47 -8.97
N ARG A 141 -6.04 13.73 -9.05
CA ARG A 141 -7.39 14.14 -8.62
C ARG A 141 -8.24 14.61 -9.80
N ILE A 142 -9.49 14.16 -9.84
CA ILE A 142 -10.56 14.79 -10.60
C ILE A 142 -11.49 15.47 -9.59
N ASP A 143 -11.62 16.79 -9.67
CA ASP A 143 -12.43 17.56 -8.72
C ASP A 143 -13.92 17.66 -9.11
N ASP A 144 -14.70 18.33 -8.30
CA ASP A 144 -16.15 18.52 -8.48
C ASP A 144 -16.53 19.25 -9.78
N ASN A 145 -15.58 19.95 -10.41
CA ASN A 145 -15.74 20.65 -11.68
C ASN A 145 -15.25 19.84 -12.88
N TYR A 146 -14.89 18.57 -12.67
CA TYR A 146 -14.23 17.72 -13.69
C TYR A 146 -12.88 18.28 -14.16
N GLU A 147 -12.16 19.03 -13.32
CA GLU A 147 -10.80 19.45 -13.57
C GLU A 147 -9.81 18.39 -13.09
N PHE A 148 -8.82 18.10 -13.93
CA PHE A 148 -7.76 17.16 -13.58
C PHE A 148 -6.57 17.87 -12.95
N LYS A 149 -6.13 17.38 -11.81
CA LYS A 149 -5.03 17.94 -11.02
C LYS A 149 -4.05 16.85 -10.59
N ILE A 150 -2.77 17.17 -10.61
CA ILE A 150 -1.72 16.39 -9.98
C ILE A 150 -1.29 17.14 -8.72
N ILE A 151 -1.36 16.48 -7.57
CA ILE A 151 -1.13 17.11 -6.28
C ILE A 151 0.03 16.41 -5.60
N LEU A 152 1.03 17.17 -5.18
CA LEU A 152 2.09 16.71 -4.28
C LEU A 152 1.78 17.23 -2.88
N ASP A 153 1.46 16.33 -1.96
CA ASP A 153 1.20 16.67 -0.55
C ASP A 153 2.49 16.50 0.25
N MET A 154 3.15 17.62 0.53
CA MET A 154 4.54 17.66 0.97
C MET A 154 4.68 17.88 2.48
N ASN A 155 4.14 18.97 3.00
CA ASN A 155 4.25 19.37 4.41
C ASN A 155 5.69 19.37 4.95
N ARG A 156 6.65 19.91 4.19
CA ARG A 156 8.09 19.94 4.53
C ARG A 156 8.84 21.10 3.91
N TYR A 157 10.08 21.31 4.34
CA TYR A 157 11.00 22.24 3.68
C TYR A 157 11.55 21.63 2.38
N ILE A 158 11.62 22.44 1.33
CA ILE A 158 12.22 22.06 0.05
C ILE A 158 13.30 23.02 -0.40
N LYS A 159 14.34 22.48 -1.04
CA LYS A 159 15.35 23.23 -1.79
C LYS A 159 15.26 22.92 -3.26
N ILE A 160 15.23 21.65 -3.58
CA ILE A 160 15.03 21.12 -4.95
C ILE A 160 14.11 19.92 -4.84
N GLU A 161 13.10 19.88 -5.69
CA GLU A 161 12.22 18.74 -5.84
C GLU A 161 12.05 18.40 -7.31
N GLU A 162 12.04 17.12 -7.63
CA GLU A 162 11.84 16.60 -8.98
C GLU A 162 10.83 15.45 -8.95
N ILE A 163 9.83 15.51 -9.84
CA ILE A 163 8.90 14.42 -10.05
C ILE A 163 8.72 14.18 -11.54
N SER A 164 8.59 12.92 -11.90
CA SER A 164 8.27 12.53 -13.27
C SER A 164 6.91 11.84 -13.32
N ILE A 165 6.07 12.30 -14.23
CA ILE A 165 4.74 11.79 -14.50
C ILE A 165 4.69 11.37 -15.97
N ILE A 166 4.05 10.26 -16.27
CA ILE A 166 3.71 9.90 -17.65
C ILE A 166 2.23 10.08 -17.91
N TYR A 167 1.91 10.28 -19.17
CA TYR A 167 0.58 10.03 -19.69
C TYR A 167 0.64 9.27 -21.02
N GLY A 168 -0.42 8.50 -21.29
CA GLY A 168 -0.55 7.73 -22.52
C GLY A 168 -2.01 7.58 -22.92
N GLN A 169 -2.22 7.23 -24.19
CA GLN A 169 -3.53 7.03 -24.80
C GLN A 169 -3.59 5.70 -25.54
N ASN A 170 -4.73 5.02 -25.46
CA ASN A 170 -5.02 3.84 -26.26
C ASN A 170 -6.55 3.64 -26.34
N ASN A 171 -7.03 3.06 -27.43
CA ASN A 171 -8.46 2.69 -27.57
C ASN A 171 -8.81 1.50 -26.66
N ASN A 172 -7.83 0.66 -26.32
CA ASN A 172 -8.00 -0.45 -25.38
C ASN A 172 -7.41 -0.07 -24.00
N PRO A 173 -8.27 0.09 -22.96
CA PRO A 173 -7.81 0.42 -21.61
C PRO A 173 -6.94 -0.68 -20.97
N PHE A 174 -7.17 -1.94 -21.33
CA PHE A 174 -6.38 -3.06 -20.81
C PHE A 174 -4.94 -3.04 -21.32
N ASP A 175 -4.74 -2.82 -22.63
CA ASP A 175 -3.39 -2.66 -23.19
C ASP A 175 -2.67 -1.46 -22.58
N LEU A 176 -3.40 -0.39 -22.33
CA LEU A 176 -2.82 0.82 -21.76
C LEU A 176 -2.30 0.62 -20.34
N ILE A 177 -3.10 -0.02 -19.47
CA ILE A 177 -2.69 -0.29 -18.09
C ILE A 177 -1.60 -1.37 -18.02
N GLU A 178 -1.64 -2.39 -18.88
CA GLU A 178 -0.60 -3.41 -19.00
C GLU A 178 0.74 -2.83 -19.44
N ASN A 179 0.74 -1.93 -20.42
CA ASN A 179 1.92 -1.19 -20.85
C ASN A 179 2.47 -0.32 -19.73
N TYR A 180 1.58 0.29 -18.92
CA TYR A 180 2.01 1.06 -17.76
C TYR A 180 2.65 0.19 -16.68
N GLY A 181 2.07 -0.96 -16.37
CA GLY A 181 2.69 -1.94 -15.48
C GLY A 181 4.08 -2.38 -15.97
N THR A 182 4.21 -2.64 -17.26
CA THR A 182 5.50 -2.95 -17.90
C THR A 182 6.48 -1.78 -17.79
N TYR A 183 6.01 -0.54 -17.94
CA TYR A 183 6.85 0.65 -17.75
C TYR A 183 7.36 0.76 -16.30
N LEU A 184 6.51 0.51 -15.31
CA LEU A 184 6.88 0.55 -13.89
C LEU A 184 7.74 -0.62 -13.45
N SER A 185 7.73 -1.75 -14.16
CA SER A 185 8.46 -2.97 -13.76
C SER A 185 9.98 -2.76 -13.64
N LYS A 186 10.52 -1.69 -14.23
CA LYS A 186 11.93 -1.29 -14.05
C LYS A 186 12.27 -0.91 -12.59
N PHE A 187 11.26 -0.55 -11.79
CA PHE A 187 11.38 -0.25 -10.37
C PHE A 187 10.95 -1.43 -9.49
N GLY A 188 10.24 -2.41 -10.07
CA GLY A 188 9.70 -3.57 -9.38
C GLY A 188 10.78 -4.56 -8.93
N LYS A 189 10.42 -5.42 -7.99
CA LYS A 189 11.25 -6.54 -7.60
C LYS A 189 10.98 -7.71 -8.54
N LYS A 190 12.01 -8.20 -9.22
CA LYS A 190 11.92 -9.33 -10.15
C LYS A 190 12.06 -10.65 -9.38
N GLU A 191 11.29 -11.66 -9.81
CA GLU A 191 11.49 -13.08 -9.48
C GLU A 191 11.21 -13.51 -8.03
N ALA A 192 10.18 -12.96 -7.38
CA ALA A 192 9.66 -13.58 -6.16
C ALA A 192 8.87 -14.86 -6.50
N GLU A 193 9.13 -15.96 -5.79
CA GLU A 193 8.28 -17.15 -5.83
C GLU A 193 6.91 -16.82 -5.23
N ILE A 194 5.83 -17.33 -5.87
CA ILE A 194 4.47 -17.15 -5.34
C ILE A 194 4.37 -17.91 -4.01
N PRO A 195 4.15 -17.21 -2.88
CA PRO A 195 4.04 -17.87 -1.60
C PRO A 195 2.70 -18.59 -1.46
N ILE A 196 2.76 -19.84 -0.99
CA ILE A 196 1.59 -20.62 -0.59
C ILE A 196 1.79 -20.99 0.87
N GLY A 197 0.86 -20.55 1.73
CA GLY A 197 1.04 -20.68 3.16
C GLY A 197 -0.26 -20.83 3.94
N TRP A 198 -0.10 -20.84 5.24
CA TRP A 198 -1.15 -20.69 6.22
C TRP A 198 -0.79 -19.52 7.15
N ASN A 199 -1.80 -18.74 7.54
CA ASN A 199 -1.63 -17.60 8.44
C ASN A 199 -2.70 -17.64 9.54
N SER A 200 -2.32 -17.29 10.75
CA SER A 200 -3.20 -17.44 11.93
C SER A 200 -4.30 -16.38 12.05
N TRP A 201 -4.27 -15.30 11.26
CA TRP A 201 -5.11 -14.12 11.52
C TRP A 201 -6.59 -14.34 11.24
N ASP A 202 -6.93 -14.95 10.10
CA ASP A 202 -8.33 -15.03 9.67
C ASP A 202 -9.22 -15.77 10.67
N TYR A 203 -8.71 -16.82 11.30
CA TYR A 203 -9.50 -17.61 12.28
C TYR A 203 -9.18 -17.25 13.72
N TYR A 204 -7.92 -17.23 14.12
CA TYR A 204 -7.50 -17.08 15.50
C TYR A 204 -7.40 -15.63 15.98
N SER A 205 -7.18 -14.66 15.07
CA SER A 205 -6.94 -13.27 15.45
C SER A 205 -5.83 -13.20 16.52
N CYS A 206 -5.93 -12.30 17.50
CA CYS A 206 -4.97 -12.21 18.61
C CYS A 206 -5.00 -13.38 19.61
N ALA A 207 -5.87 -14.37 19.42
CA ALA A 207 -6.01 -15.49 20.38
C ALA A 207 -5.06 -16.65 20.12
N ILE A 208 -4.40 -16.70 18.97
CA ILE A 208 -3.48 -17.78 18.59
C ILE A 208 -2.54 -18.17 19.71
N THR A 209 -2.35 -19.46 19.90
CA THR A 209 -1.42 -20.06 20.87
C THR A 209 -0.46 -21.01 20.17
N MET A 210 0.63 -21.37 20.85
CA MET A 210 1.57 -22.37 20.33
C MET A 210 0.91 -23.75 20.11
N ASP A 211 -0.06 -24.13 20.95
CA ASP A 211 -0.77 -25.39 20.80
C ASP A 211 -1.72 -25.38 19.59
N ASP A 212 -2.39 -24.25 19.33
CA ASP A 212 -3.19 -24.08 18.12
C ASP A 212 -2.31 -24.18 16.88
N LEU A 213 -1.15 -23.51 16.86
CA LEU A 213 -0.20 -23.57 15.78
C LEU A 213 0.25 -25.01 15.47
N LYS A 214 0.58 -25.81 16.52
CA LYS A 214 0.92 -27.23 16.38
C LYS A 214 -0.23 -28.05 15.81
N LYS A 215 -1.45 -27.79 16.25
CA LYS A 215 -2.66 -28.46 15.78
C LYS A 215 -2.86 -28.21 14.28
N GLU A 216 -2.77 -26.96 13.84
CA GLU A 216 -2.92 -26.60 12.42
C GLU A 216 -1.80 -27.21 11.55
N MET A 217 -0.55 -27.10 11.97
CA MET A 217 0.58 -27.73 11.24
C MET A 217 0.40 -29.24 11.09
N LYS A 218 -0.08 -29.91 12.14
CA LYS A 218 -0.39 -31.35 12.10
C LYS A 218 -1.54 -31.65 11.14
N ALA A 219 -2.59 -30.83 11.13
CA ALA A 219 -3.71 -30.98 10.22
C ALA A 219 -3.29 -30.82 8.76
N ILE A 220 -2.50 -29.79 8.46
CA ILE A 220 -1.96 -29.56 7.11
C ILE A 220 -1.10 -30.74 6.65
N LYS A 221 -0.21 -31.27 7.52
CA LYS A 221 0.64 -32.42 7.19
C LYS A 221 -0.14 -33.70 6.90
N ASN A 222 -1.32 -33.85 7.49
CA ASN A 222 -2.20 -34.99 7.28
C ASN A 222 -3.23 -34.80 6.17
N SER A 223 -3.19 -33.68 5.48
CA SER A 223 -4.12 -33.31 4.40
C SER A 223 -3.49 -33.44 3.00
N ALA A 224 -4.29 -33.23 1.96
CA ALA A 224 -3.84 -33.11 0.57
C ALA A 224 -2.96 -31.86 0.33
N LEU A 225 -2.88 -30.94 1.28
CA LEU A 225 -2.12 -29.69 1.19
C LEU A 225 -0.67 -29.81 1.68
N LYS A 226 -0.27 -30.98 2.22
CA LYS A 226 1.05 -31.22 2.86
C LYS A 226 2.26 -30.80 2.01
N ASP A 227 2.15 -30.96 0.67
CA ASP A 227 3.23 -30.65 -0.28
C ASP A 227 3.01 -29.31 -1.00
N LYS A 228 1.94 -28.58 -0.68
CA LYS A 228 1.56 -27.30 -1.27
C LYS A 228 1.84 -26.12 -0.35
N VAL A 229 1.45 -26.24 0.91
CA VAL A 229 1.72 -25.22 1.93
C VAL A 229 3.18 -25.27 2.30
N LYS A 230 3.89 -24.15 2.08
CA LYS A 230 5.30 -24.00 2.40
C LYS A 230 5.52 -23.16 3.65
N TYR A 231 4.73 -22.10 3.81
CA TYR A 231 4.89 -21.10 4.86
C TYR A 231 3.86 -21.27 5.95
N ILE A 232 4.29 -21.14 7.21
CA ILE A 232 3.42 -20.98 8.38
C ILE A 232 3.72 -19.62 8.99
N VAL A 233 2.76 -18.71 8.91
CA VAL A 233 2.91 -17.33 9.37
C VAL A 233 2.11 -17.11 10.64
N ILE A 234 2.80 -16.72 11.71
CA ILE A 234 2.16 -16.31 12.95
C ILE A 234 1.86 -14.82 12.85
N ASP A 235 0.58 -14.48 12.85
CA ASP A 235 0.10 -13.10 12.77
C ASP A 235 0.00 -12.44 14.16
N ASN A 236 -0.52 -11.23 14.23
CA ASN A 236 -0.71 -10.44 15.46
C ASN A 236 -1.27 -11.27 16.61
N GLY A 237 -0.68 -11.14 17.78
CA GLY A 237 -1.07 -11.85 19.01
C GLY A 237 -0.02 -12.82 19.55
N TRP A 238 1.14 -12.94 18.90
CA TRP A 238 2.29 -13.70 19.41
C TRP A 238 3.16 -12.86 20.35
N GLU A 239 3.21 -11.57 20.11
CA GLU A 239 4.05 -10.59 20.80
C GLU A 239 3.42 -10.11 22.12
N GLU A 240 4.26 -9.63 23.02
CA GLU A 240 3.83 -9.03 24.28
C GLU A 240 3.09 -7.72 24.05
N GLU A 241 3.69 -6.83 23.27
CA GLU A 241 3.17 -5.50 22.89
C GLU A 241 3.77 -5.06 21.56
N TRP A 242 3.07 -4.30 20.76
CA TRP A 242 3.61 -3.68 19.56
C TRP A 242 4.74 -2.72 19.93
N GLY A 243 5.89 -2.87 19.28
CA GLY A 243 7.12 -2.17 19.64
C GLY A 243 7.98 -2.92 20.66
N ASN A 244 7.43 -3.93 21.34
CA ASN A 244 8.17 -4.89 22.15
C ASN A 244 7.99 -6.27 21.55
N TRP A 245 8.79 -6.57 20.55
CA TRP A 245 8.68 -7.77 19.70
C TRP A 245 9.33 -8.99 20.36
N ILE A 246 8.83 -9.35 21.56
CA ILE A 246 9.15 -10.59 22.28
C ILE A 246 7.90 -11.43 22.43
N PRO A 247 8.02 -12.77 22.49
CA PRO A 247 6.86 -13.66 22.66
C PRO A 247 6.12 -13.41 23.98
N ASN A 248 4.80 -13.41 23.92
CA ASN A 248 3.97 -13.40 25.12
C ASN A 248 3.82 -14.80 25.71
N ARG A 249 3.13 -14.90 26.87
CA ARG A 249 2.94 -16.16 27.64
C ARG A 249 2.23 -17.31 26.89
N LYS A 250 1.65 -17.06 25.71
CA LYS A 250 1.00 -18.10 24.88
C LYS A 250 2.00 -18.87 24.01
N PHE A 251 3.23 -18.39 23.95
CA PHE A 251 4.32 -18.94 23.16
C PHE A 251 5.55 -19.21 24.03
N PRO A 252 6.52 -20.04 23.58
CA PRO A 252 7.82 -20.13 24.19
C PRO A 252 8.50 -18.74 24.26
N SER A 253 9.29 -18.51 25.29
CA SER A 253 9.94 -17.21 25.51
C SER A 253 11.03 -16.87 24.51
N ASP A 254 11.54 -17.87 23.76
CA ASP A 254 12.54 -17.69 22.74
C ASP A 254 11.91 -17.82 21.34
N LEU A 255 12.08 -16.82 20.51
CA LEU A 255 11.69 -16.84 19.10
C LEU A 255 12.27 -18.01 18.32
N LYS A 256 13.49 -18.43 18.69
CA LYS A 256 14.14 -19.59 18.07
C LYS A 256 13.38 -20.88 18.31
N GLU A 257 12.85 -21.10 19.52
CA GLU A 257 12.05 -22.30 19.82
C GLU A 257 10.77 -22.36 18.97
N ILE A 258 10.14 -21.22 18.74
CA ILE A 258 8.96 -21.10 17.88
C ILE A 258 9.30 -21.46 16.44
N ALA A 259 10.36 -20.86 15.89
CA ALA A 259 10.81 -21.12 14.53
C ALA A 259 11.25 -22.57 14.33
N ASP A 260 11.98 -23.13 15.29
CA ASP A 260 12.44 -24.52 15.23
C ASP A 260 11.27 -25.50 15.29
N GLU A 261 10.22 -25.21 16.07
CA GLU A 261 9.02 -26.04 16.11
C GLU A 261 8.32 -26.06 14.74
N ILE A 262 8.17 -24.91 14.06
CA ILE A 262 7.59 -24.85 12.71
C ILE A 262 8.45 -25.67 11.72
N LYS A 263 9.77 -25.55 11.80
CA LYS A 263 10.71 -26.31 10.96
C LYS A 263 10.63 -27.82 11.19
N LYS A 264 10.39 -28.29 12.41
CA LYS A 264 10.19 -29.73 12.72
C LYS A 264 9.04 -30.34 11.92
N TYR A 265 7.99 -29.56 11.65
CA TYR A 265 6.91 -29.97 10.75
C TYR A 265 7.26 -29.82 9.27
N GLY A 266 8.45 -29.32 8.92
CA GLY A 266 8.93 -29.15 7.55
C GLY A 266 8.36 -27.92 6.85
N PHE A 267 7.94 -26.89 7.59
CA PHE A 267 7.48 -25.62 7.06
C PHE A 267 8.51 -24.50 7.23
N ILE A 268 8.36 -23.44 6.47
CA ILE A 268 9.17 -22.22 6.58
C ILE A 268 8.46 -21.28 7.58
N PRO A 269 9.17 -20.84 8.65
CA PRO A 269 8.59 -19.93 9.64
C PRO A 269 8.39 -18.53 9.10
N GLY A 270 7.19 -17.99 9.35
CA GLY A 270 6.83 -16.60 9.09
C GLY A 270 6.32 -15.90 10.35
N ILE A 271 6.51 -14.58 10.39
CA ILE A 271 6.15 -13.74 11.53
C ILE A 271 5.60 -12.40 11.07
N TRP A 272 4.61 -11.91 11.79
CA TRP A 272 3.98 -10.60 11.58
C TRP A 272 4.52 -9.54 12.53
N THR A 273 4.59 -8.29 12.07
CA THR A 273 4.87 -7.11 12.90
C THR A 273 4.16 -5.86 12.34
N ALA A 274 3.95 -4.85 13.20
CA ALA A 274 3.60 -3.46 12.82
C ALA A 274 4.80 -2.55 13.12
N PRO A 275 5.84 -2.53 12.28
CA PRO A 275 7.17 -2.07 12.63
C PRO A 275 7.30 -0.56 12.89
N PHE A 276 6.37 0.24 12.36
CA PHE A 276 6.41 1.70 12.49
C PHE A 276 5.59 2.24 13.67
N LEU A 277 5.01 1.32 14.46
CA LEU A 277 4.17 1.63 15.60
C LEU A 277 4.74 1.04 16.90
N SER A 278 4.45 1.70 18.00
CA SER A 278 4.68 1.17 19.34
C SER A 278 3.49 1.48 20.23
N SER A 279 3.10 0.52 21.06
CA SER A 279 2.16 0.77 22.15
C SER A 279 2.77 1.78 23.12
N ILE A 280 1.95 2.72 23.61
CA ILE A 280 2.38 3.68 24.64
C ILE A 280 2.80 3.03 25.96
N TYR A 281 2.44 1.76 26.15
CA TYR A 281 2.74 0.99 27.34
C TYR A 281 4.14 0.36 27.34
N THR A 282 4.83 0.32 26.20
CA THR A 282 6.20 -0.20 26.11
C THR A 282 7.17 0.65 26.91
N THR A 283 8.24 0.04 27.40
CA THR A 283 9.37 0.75 28.03
C THR A 283 9.98 1.75 27.05
N LEU A 284 10.07 1.38 25.77
CA LEU A 284 10.59 2.24 24.73
C LEU A 284 9.76 3.53 24.59
N ALA A 285 8.44 3.44 24.48
CA ALA A 285 7.56 4.60 24.34
C ALA A 285 7.56 5.50 25.59
N ARG A 286 7.75 4.92 26.78
CA ARG A 286 7.77 5.67 28.04
C ARG A 286 9.07 6.43 28.28
N TYR A 287 10.21 5.85 27.94
CA TYR A 287 11.53 6.39 28.35
C TYR A 287 12.35 6.92 27.15
N ARG A 288 11.93 6.68 25.90
CA ARG A 288 12.62 7.12 24.68
C ARG A 288 11.64 7.87 23.76
N GLN A 289 10.89 8.82 24.34
CA GLN A 289 9.87 9.59 23.61
C GLN A 289 10.44 10.36 22.40
N GLU A 290 11.73 10.66 22.44
CA GLU A 290 12.43 11.31 21.31
C GLU A 290 12.49 10.47 20.03
N LEU A 291 12.21 9.18 20.10
CA LEU A 291 12.16 8.30 18.92
C LEU A 291 10.84 8.37 18.15
N PHE A 292 9.85 9.06 18.68
CA PHE A 292 8.51 9.08 18.14
C PHE A 292 8.11 10.46 17.63
N VAL A 293 7.12 10.48 16.73
CA VAL A 293 6.47 11.73 16.30
C VAL A 293 5.75 12.35 17.50
N PRO A 294 6.05 13.62 17.84
CA PRO A 294 5.49 14.24 19.05
C PRO A 294 3.97 14.38 18.99
N SER A 295 3.33 14.19 20.16
CA SER A 295 1.93 14.55 20.44
C SER A 295 0.90 13.91 19.46
N TYR A 296 1.21 12.80 18.83
CA TYR A 296 0.30 12.10 17.95
C TYR A 296 0.10 10.65 18.38
N ILE A 297 -1.15 10.29 18.68
CA ILE A 297 -1.53 8.94 19.11
C ILE A 297 -2.55 8.38 18.13
N VAL A 298 -2.24 7.20 17.60
CA VAL A 298 -3.15 6.41 16.76
C VAL A 298 -3.94 5.46 17.64
N LYS A 299 -5.25 5.38 17.42
CA LYS A 299 -6.13 4.40 18.11
C LYS A 299 -6.40 3.22 17.17
N LEU A 300 -5.70 2.12 17.40
CA LEU A 300 -5.88 0.86 16.69
C LEU A 300 -6.33 -0.24 17.69
N TYR A 301 -5.46 -1.18 18.00
CA TYR A 301 -5.70 -2.20 19.05
C TYR A 301 -5.41 -1.66 20.47
N GLY A 302 -5.23 -0.39 20.59
CA GLY A 302 -4.88 0.39 21.76
C GLY A 302 -4.30 1.74 21.35
N PRO A 303 -3.83 2.57 22.29
CA PRO A 303 -3.16 3.80 21.97
C PRO A 303 -1.72 3.53 21.52
N MET A 304 -1.40 3.93 20.28
CA MET A 304 -0.11 3.71 19.63
C MET A 304 0.59 5.04 19.31
N VAL A 305 1.90 5.05 19.37
CA VAL A 305 2.78 6.13 18.90
C VAL A 305 3.49 5.68 17.63
N ILE A 306 3.81 6.62 16.75
CA ILE A 306 4.49 6.39 15.48
C ILE A 306 5.97 6.71 15.63
N PHE A 307 6.85 5.81 15.21
CA PHE A 307 8.27 6.08 15.13
C PHE A 307 8.58 7.19 14.14
N ASP A 308 9.52 8.06 14.49
CA ASP A 308 10.07 9.04 13.55
C ASP A 308 11.08 8.35 12.62
N LEU A 309 10.63 8.02 11.42
CA LEU A 309 11.38 7.23 10.43
C LEU A 309 12.57 8.01 9.81
N THR A 310 12.85 9.22 10.25
CA THR A 310 14.01 9.99 9.81
C THR A 310 15.19 9.89 10.78
N LEU A 311 15.00 9.22 11.92
CA LEU A 311 16.02 9.12 12.96
C LEU A 311 16.90 7.87 12.78
N PRO A 312 18.25 8.04 12.82
CA PRO A 312 19.18 6.92 12.75
C PRO A 312 18.96 5.87 13.86
N GLU A 313 18.53 6.30 15.05
CA GLU A 313 18.25 5.41 16.18
C GLU A 313 17.03 4.53 15.92
N VAL A 314 16.03 5.03 15.22
CA VAL A 314 14.86 4.26 14.77
C VAL A 314 15.29 3.22 13.75
N HIS A 315 16.11 3.61 12.76
CA HIS A 315 16.66 2.66 11.79
C HIS A 315 17.49 1.57 12.47
N LYS A 316 18.30 1.93 13.46
CA LYS A 316 19.04 0.94 14.26
C LYS A 316 18.11 -0.03 14.98
N PHE A 317 17.06 0.48 15.63
CA PHE A 317 16.05 -0.34 16.31
C PHE A 317 15.36 -1.31 15.33
N LEU A 318 14.92 -0.83 14.17
CA LEU A 318 14.29 -1.67 13.13
C LEU A 318 15.27 -2.75 12.66
N PHE A 319 16.49 -2.37 12.32
CA PHE A 319 17.52 -3.31 11.85
C PHE A 319 17.80 -4.41 12.88
N GLU A 320 18.04 -4.06 14.13
CA GLU A 320 18.35 -5.03 15.19
C GLU A 320 17.16 -5.95 15.48
N THR A 321 15.93 -5.44 15.47
CA THR A 321 14.70 -6.21 15.67
C THR A 321 14.53 -7.28 14.58
N PHE A 322 14.60 -6.89 13.33
CA PHE A 322 14.40 -7.82 12.22
C PHE A 322 15.58 -8.78 12.02
N ARG A 323 16.81 -8.32 12.28
CA ARG A 323 17.98 -9.20 12.31
C ARG A 323 17.82 -10.30 13.37
N LYS A 324 17.39 -9.95 14.58
CA LYS A 324 17.13 -10.94 15.64
C LYS A 324 16.07 -11.96 15.23
N MET A 325 14.97 -11.56 14.62
CA MET A 325 13.95 -12.48 14.09
C MET A 325 14.52 -13.39 13.00
N LYS A 326 15.32 -12.85 12.07
CA LYS A 326 16.00 -13.62 11.04
C LYS A 326 16.97 -14.64 11.64
N GLU A 327 17.82 -14.22 12.58
CA GLU A 327 18.77 -15.09 13.29
C GLU A 327 18.06 -16.17 14.11
N SER A 328 16.85 -15.92 14.61
CA SER A 328 15.98 -16.91 15.27
C SER A 328 15.43 -17.94 14.28
N GLY A 329 15.52 -17.70 12.97
CA GLY A 329 15.18 -18.68 11.95
C GLY A 329 13.92 -18.39 11.15
N PHE A 330 13.30 -17.22 11.29
CA PHE A 330 12.22 -16.79 10.42
C PHE A 330 12.73 -16.37 9.05
N SER A 331 11.94 -16.64 8.00
CA SER A 331 12.29 -16.33 6.62
C SER A 331 11.14 -15.72 5.81
N PHE A 332 9.97 -15.60 6.42
CA PHE A 332 8.83 -14.85 5.87
C PHE A 332 8.43 -13.77 6.87
N PHE A 333 8.39 -12.52 6.41
CA PHE A 333 8.09 -11.36 7.25
C PHE A 333 6.87 -10.61 6.69
N LYS A 334 5.77 -10.58 7.44
CA LYS A 334 4.62 -9.73 7.14
C LYS A 334 4.76 -8.46 7.97
N ILE A 335 4.91 -7.33 7.29
CA ILE A 335 4.97 -5.99 7.91
C ILE A 335 3.70 -5.22 7.59
N ASP A 336 3.06 -4.69 8.62
CA ASP A 336 1.71 -4.14 8.51
C ASP A 336 1.59 -2.69 9.01
N PHE A 337 0.45 -2.06 8.74
CA PHE A 337 0.13 -0.69 9.13
C PHE A 337 1.15 0.35 8.63
N LEU A 338 1.71 0.13 7.46
CA LEU A 338 2.76 0.96 6.88
C LEU A 338 2.26 2.34 6.41
N ASN A 339 0.94 2.52 6.29
CA ASN A 339 0.29 3.79 5.97
C ASN A 339 0.21 4.77 7.16
N GLN A 340 0.38 4.30 8.40
CA GLN A 340 0.15 5.13 9.58
C GLN A 340 1.03 6.39 9.65
N PRO A 341 2.29 6.39 9.19
CA PRO A 341 3.08 7.61 9.12
C PRO A 341 2.53 8.69 8.17
N LEU A 342 1.64 8.36 7.23
CA LEU A 342 0.98 9.37 6.38
C LEU A 342 -0.01 10.24 7.17
N ASN A 343 -0.58 9.69 8.24
CA ASN A 343 -1.63 10.33 9.04
C ASN A 343 -1.09 11.37 10.03
N ILE A 344 0.24 11.49 10.20
CA ILE A 344 0.81 12.49 11.10
C ILE A 344 0.49 13.90 10.59
N PRO A 345 0.02 14.81 11.48
CA PRO A 345 -0.37 16.16 11.07
C PRO A 345 0.83 17.08 10.81
N SER A 346 2.02 16.72 11.28
CA SER A 346 3.27 17.47 11.17
C SER A 346 4.26 16.76 10.24
N CYS A 347 5.41 17.38 10.01
CA CYS A 347 6.58 16.72 9.43
C CYS A 347 7.30 15.87 10.49
N PHE A 348 8.20 15.01 10.03
CA PHE A 348 9.20 14.35 10.87
C PHE A 348 10.21 15.35 11.44
N LYS A 349 11.09 14.91 12.33
CA LYS A 349 12.19 15.74 12.86
C LYS A 349 13.13 16.24 11.78
N ASP A 350 13.53 15.38 10.83
CA ASP A 350 14.11 15.86 9.59
C ASP A 350 12.99 16.38 8.71
N ASN A 351 12.70 17.65 8.83
CA ASN A 351 11.64 18.34 8.14
C ASN A 351 11.93 18.60 6.64
N THR A 352 13.00 18.01 6.11
CA THR A 352 13.31 18.02 4.66
C THR A 352 12.91 16.72 3.98
N LYS A 353 12.58 15.68 4.74
CA LYS A 353 12.18 14.37 4.22
C LYS A 353 10.69 14.27 3.95
N GLY A 354 10.33 13.72 2.81
CA GLY A 354 8.96 13.38 2.47
C GLY A 354 8.47 12.12 3.18
N LYS A 355 7.17 12.03 3.40
CA LYS A 355 6.58 10.88 4.13
C LYS A 355 6.76 9.56 3.40
N ILE A 356 6.60 9.53 2.08
CA ILE A 356 6.82 8.32 1.27
C ILE A 356 8.30 7.92 1.31
N GLY A 357 9.22 8.89 1.15
CA GLY A 357 10.66 8.65 1.25
C GLY A 357 11.07 8.07 2.60
N ALA A 358 10.57 8.62 3.71
CA ALA A 358 10.84 8.13 5.05
C ALA A 358 10.31 6.70 5.27
N ILE A 359 9.09 6.39 4.82
CA ILE A 359 8.52 5.02 4.86
C ILE A 359 9.43 4.07 4.06
N ARG A 360 9.85 4.45 2.85
CA ARG A 360 10.73 3.64 2.01
C ARG A 360 12.06 3.35 2.69
N GLU A 361 12.70 4.33 3.32
CA GLU A 361 13.96 4.12 4.04
C GLU A 361 13.77 3.18 5.26
N GLY A 362 12.65 3.28 5.97
CA GLY A 362 12.28 2.33 7.02
C GLY A 362 12.15 0.89 6.49
N ILE A 363 11.41 0.69 5.39
CA ILE A 363 11.25 -0.62 4.75
C ILE A 363 12.60 -1.15 4.19
N LYS A 364 13.41 -0.28 3.62
CA LYS A 364 14.75 -0.63 3.14
C LYS A 364 15.67 -1.10 4.27
N THR A 365 15.59 -0.46 5.44
CA THR A 365 16.31 -0.90 6.64
C THR A 365 15.87 -2.30 7.06
N ILE A 366 14.57 -2.59 7.04
CA ILE A 366 14.02 -3.93 7.32
C ILE A 366 14.55 -4.93 6.29
N ARG A 367 14.51 -4.60 4.99
CA ARG A 367 15.03 -5.46 3.92
C ARG A 367 16.51 -5.77 4.12
N GLN A 368 17.32 -4.79 4.48
CA GLN A 368 18.75 -5.00 4.79
C GLN A 368 18.96 -5.96 5.97
N ALA A 369 18.09 -5.90 6.98
CA ALA A 369 18.19 -6.75 8.16
C ALA A 369 17.84 -8.22 7.88
N ILE A 370 16.82 -8.47 7.02
CA ILE A 370 16.33 -9.82 6.71
C ILE A 370 17.01 -10.47 5.51
N GLY A 371 17.74 -9.71 4.69
CA GLY A 371 18.40 -10.20 3.46
C GLY A 371 17.41 -10.40 2.29
N GLU A 372 17.96 -10.55 1.08
CA GLU A 372 17.14 -10.72 -0.15
C GLU A 372 16.53 -12.12 -0.28
N GLU A 373 17.04 -13.11 0.44
CA GLU A 373 16.56 -14.48 0.46
C GLU A 373 15.30 -14.69 1.31
N SER A 374 14.94 -13.70 2.14
CA SER A 374 13.73 -13.73 2.95
C SER A 374 12.56 -13.11 2.19
N HIS A 375 11.36 -13.68 2.33
CA HIS A 375 10.16 -13.12 1.76
C HIS A 375 9.63 -11.96 2.62
N LEU A 376 9.40 -10.82 2.03
CA LEU A 376 8.80 -9.64 2.67
C LEU A 376 7.43 -9.36 2.07
N LEU A 377 6.39 -9.55 2.86
CA LEU A 377 5.02 -9.17 2.53
C LEU A 377 4.71 -7.81 3.19
N ALA A 378 4.39 -6.82 2.39
CA ALA A 378 3.91 -5.51 2.86
C ALA A 378 2.39 -5.47 2.92
N CYS A 379 1.84 -5.03 4.06
CA CYS A 379 0.40 -4.89 4.30
C CYS A 379 0.08 -3.47 4.76
N GLY A 380 -1.10 -2.95 4.41
CA GLY A 380 -1.50 -1.59 4.75
C GLY A 380 -0.49 -0.52 4.30
N ALA A 381 0.14 -0.71 3.13
CA ALA A 381 1.20 0.16 2.64
C ALA A 381 0.69 1.16 1.61
N PRO A 382 1.20 2.41 1.62
CA PRO A 382 1.17 3.23 0.42
C PRO A 382 1.93 2.50 -0.68
N LEU A 383 1.24 2.12 -1.76
CA LEU A 383 1.79 1.19 -2.76
C LEU A 383 3.12 1.69 -3.38
N GLU A 384 3.26 3.00 -3.62
CA GLU A 384 4.48 3.62 -4.11
C GLU A 384 5.67 3.46 -3.16
N SER A 385 5.41 3.27 -1.87
CA SER A 385 6.47 3.12 -0.87
C SER A 385 7.15 1.75 -0.88
N VAL A 386 6.51 0.73 -1.43
CA VAL A 386 6.99 -0.68 -1.39
C VAL A 386 7.56 -1.16 -2.71
N ILE A 387 7.39 -0.41 -3.81
CA ILE A 387 7.91 -0.77 -5.14
C ILE A 387 9.42 -1.02 -5.07
N GLY A 388 9.86 -2.22 -5.48
CA GLY A 388 11.26 -2.64 -5.48
C GLY A 388 11.82 -3.11 -4.14
N LEU A 389 11.01 -3.07 -3.06
CA LEU A 389 11.43 -3.48 -1.71
C LEU A 389 10.68 -4.73 -1.21
N ALA A 390 9.38 -4.83 -1.46
CA ALA A 390 8.56 -5.96 -1.06
C ALA A 390 8.54 -7.07 -2.12
N ASP A 391 8.52 -8.34 -1.71
CA ASP A 391 8.32 -9.49 -2.58
C ASP A 391 6.84 -9.69 -2.92
N SER A 392 5.97 -9.43 -1.95
CA SER A 392 4.52 -9.40 -2.13
C SER A 392 3.91 -8.22 -1.40
N THR A 393 2.73 -7.80 -1.86
CA THR A 393 2.01 -6.65 -1.30
C THR A 393 0.53 -6.97 -1.25
N ARG A 394 -0.09 -6.73 -0.08
CA ARG A 394 -1.54 -6.78 0.09
C ARG A 394 -2.20 -5.74 -0.82
N ILE A 395 -3.13 -6.18 -1.63
CA ILE A 395 -3.87 -5.35 -2.59
C ILE A 395 -5.35 -5.22 -2.25
N THR A 396 -5.79 -5.89 -1.19
CA THR A 396 -7.19 -5.90 -0.72
C THR A 396 -7.26 -5.54 0.75
N GLU A 397 -8.46 -5.13 1.17
CA GLU A 397 -8.79 -5.06 2.58
C GLU A 397 -8.90 -6.46 3.20
N ASP A 398 -8.86 -6.56 4.54
CA ASP A 398 -9.01 -7.84 5.25
C ASP A 398 -10.29 -8.55 4.82
N ILE A 399 -10.16 -9.80 4.43
CA ILE A 399 -11.29 -10.66 4.06
C ILE A 399 -11.92 -11.27 5.31
N HIS A 400 -13.23 -11.41 5.28
CA HIS A 400 -14.00 -12.21 6.25
C HIS A 400 -14.98 -13.09 5.50
N ASN A 401 -15.50 -14.13 6.14
CA ASN A 401 -16.42 -15.09 5.54
C ASN A 401 -17.83 -14.50 5.31
N PHE A 402 -17.89 -13.40 4.54
CA PHE A 402 -19.12 -12.73 4.14
C PHE A 402 -19.09 -12.39 2.65
N TRP A 403 -20.18 -12.67 1.94
CA TRP A 403 -20.28 -12.39 0.52
C TRP A 403 -20.03 -10.91 0.17
N GLY A 404 -20.42 -9.99 1.03
CA GLY A 404 -20.14 -8.56 0.87
C GLY A 404 -18.66 -8.23 0.80
N HIS A 405 -17.84 -8.90 1.61
CA HIS A 405 -16.38 -8.75 1.61
C HIS A 405 -15.75 -9.34 0.36
N ILE A 406 -16.21 -10.52 -0.08
CA ILE A 406 -15.75 -11.15 -1.32
C ILE A 406 -15.98 -10.22 -2.51
N LYS A 407 -17.18 -9.61 -2.62
CA LYS A 407 -17.48 -8.66 -3.70
C LYS A 407 -16.55 -7.45 -3.68
N ARG A 408 -16.28 -6.88 -2.52
CA ARG A 408 -15.38 -5.73 -2.36
C ARG A 408 -13.95 -6.11 -2.77
N ASN A 409 -13.42 -7.20 -2.25
CA ASN A 409 -12.07 -7.66 -2.56
C ASN A 409 -11.93 -8.05 -4.03
N ALA A 410 -12.98 -8.58 -4.66
CA ALA A 410 -13.00 -8.88 -6.09
C ALA A 410 -12.78 -7.63 -6.96
N ILE A 411 -13.35 -6.49 -6.57
CA ILE A 411 -13.14 -5.21 -7.25
C ILE A 411 -11.68 -4.78 -7.11
N GLN A 412 -11.10 -4.88 -5.93
CA GLN A 412 -9.71 -4.52 -5.65
C GLN A 412 -8.74 -5.44 -6.40
N ILE A 413 -8.96 -6.76 -6.38
CA ILE A 413 -8.15 -7.73 -7.13
C ILE A 413 -8.19 -7.42 -8.63
N SER A 414 -9.39 -7.19 -9.18
CA SER A 414 -9.56 -6.95 -10.62
C SER A 414 -9.00 -5.61 -11.10
N SER A 415 -8.92 -4.60 -10.25
CA SER A 415 -8.34 -3.31 -10.62
C SER A 415 -6.81 -3.27 -10.51
N GLN A 416 -6.20 -4.22 -9.80
CA GLN A 416 -4.77 -4.25 -9.50
C GLN A 416 -4.04 -5.45 -10.14
N TYR A 417 -4.71 -6.27 -10.95
CA TYR A 417 -4.12 -7.47 -11.58
C TYR A 417 -2.83 -7.19 -12.36
N TRP A 418 -2.76 -6.03 -13.00
CA TRP A 418 -1.65 -5.60 -13.85
C TRP A 418 -0.33 -5.37 -13.09
N MET A 419 -0.36 -5.26 -11.77
CA MET A 419 0.82 -5.12 -10.90
C MET A 419 1.50 -6.46 -10.63
N ASN A 420 0.72 -7.56 -10.68
CA ASN A 420 1.21 -8.89 -10.32
C ASN A 420 2.39 -9.32 -11.20
N LYS A 421 3.46 -9.79 -10.56
CA LYS A 421 4.74 -10.21 -11.21
C LYS A 421 5.49 -9.10 -11.97
N LYS A 422 4.99 -7.87 -11.96
CA LYS A 422 5.66 -6.71 -12.53
C LYS A 422 6.28 -5.84 -11.45
N LEU A 423 5.55 -5.59 -10.39
CA LEU A 423 6.01 -4.79 -9.25
C LEU A 423 6.36 -5.67 -8.04
N TRP A 424 5.53 -6.67 -7.79
CA TRP A 424 5.57 -7.64 -6.69
C TRP A 424 4.64 -8.81 -7.01
N ILE A 425 4.49 -9.76 -6.08
CA ILE A 425 3.39 -10.74 -6.08
C ILE A 425 2.20 -10.12 -5.36
N ASN A 426 1.05 -10.03 -6.03
CA ASN A 426 -0.18 -9.55 -5.41
C ASN A 426 -0.61 -10.48 -4.27
N ASP A 427 -0.95 -9.91 -3.13
CA ASP A 427 -1.56 -10.63 -2.02
C ASP A 427 -3.05 -10.26 -1.91
N PRO A 428 -3.96 -11.17 -2.32
CA PRO A 428 -5.41 -10.92 -2.28
C PRO A 428 -6.04 -11.19 -0.91
N ASP A 429 -5.23 -11.37 0.14
CA ASP A 429 -5.60 -11.88 1.46
C ASP A 429 -5.97 -13.38 1.47
N PHE A 430 -6.63 -13.87 2.52
CA PHE A 430 -6.81 -15.29 2.77
C PHE A 430 -7.80 -15.96 1.82
N ALA A 431 -7.49 -17.20 1.46
CA ALA A 431 -8.38 -18.10 0.76
C ALA A 431 -9.32 -18.76 1.78
N ILE A 432 -10.50 -18.17 2.01
CA ILE A 432 -11.49 -18.69 2.94
C ILE A 432 -12.12 -19.95 2.38
N ILE A 433 -12.13 -21.02 3.16
CA ILE A 433 -12.65 -22.35 2.79
C ILE A 433 -13.72 -22.88 3.74
N ARG A 434 -14.07 -22.12 4.78
CA ARG A 434 -15.02 -22.52 5.82
C ARG A 434 -16.44 -22.09 5.46
N CYS A 435 -17.34 -23.05 5.38
CA CYS A 435 -18.79 -22.84 5.34
C CYS A 435 -19.49 -24.05 6.00
N ASN A 436 -20.80 -23.98 6.21
CA ASN A 436 -21.56 -25.06 6.85
C ASN A 436 -21.47 -26.41 6.11
N GLU A 437 -21.16 -26.39 4.82
CA GLU A 437 -20.99 -27.59 4.00
C GLU A 437 -19.56 -28.16 4.04
N THR A 438 -18.58 -27.43 4.59
CA THR A 438 -17.17 -27.84 4.60
C THR A 438 -16.63 -28.13 6.00
N THR A 439 -17.34 -27.71 7.06
CA THR A 439 -16.90 -27.91 8.44
C THR A 439 -18.07 -28.02 9.41
N ASP A 440 -17.91 -28.82 10.45
CA ASP A 440 -18.81 -28.88 11.62
C ASP A 440 -18.50 -27.78 12.64
N ASP A 441 -17.50 -26.94 12.41
CA ASP A 441 -17.15 -25.85 13.32
C ASP A 441 -18.29 -24.82 13.35
N LYS A 442 -18.72 -24.49 14.57
CA LYS A 442 -19.75 -23.47 14.82
C LYS A 442 -19.24 -22.03 14.57
N HIS A 443 -17.94 -21.86 14.42
CA HIS A 443 -17.28 -20.59 14.20
C HIS A 443 -16.76 -20.50 12.74
N LEU A 444 -17.63 -20.09 11.82
CA LEU A 444 -17.25 -19.90 10.43
C LEU A 444 -16.42 -18.61 10.20
N ASN A 445 -16.43 -17.71 11.16
CA ASN A 445 -15.60 -16.51 11.23
C ASN A 445 -14.64 -16.56 12.41
N ARG A 446 -13.85 -15.49 12.57
CA ARG A 446 -12.91 -15.33 13.69
C ARG A 446 -13.58 -15.62 15.03
N ILE A 447 -12.88 -16.30 15.91
CA ILE A 447 -13.36 -16.71 17.26
C ILE A 447 -14.00 -15.56 18.06
N TYR A 448 -13.66 -14.31 17.76
CA TYR A 448 -14.11 -13.10 18.47
C TYR A 448 -15.09 -12.21 17.71
N VAL A 449 -15.55 -12.58 16.52
CA VAL A 449 -16.48 -11.74 15.70
C VAL A 449 -17.90 -11.65 16.31
N LYS A 450 -18.22 -12.43 17.33
CA LYS A 450 -19.48 -12.25 18.11
C LYS A 450 -19.50 -11.01 19.03
N ARG A 451 -18.64 -10.01 18.79
CA ARG A 451 -18.82 -8.73 19.46
C ARG A 451 -20.09 -8.08 18.92
N LYS A 452 -21.00 -7.69 19.83
CA LYS A 452 -22.06 -6.73 19.48
C LYS A 452 -21.42 -5.60 18.70
N LEU A 453 -22.02 -5.24 17.55
CA LEU A 453 -21.63 -4.05 16.81
C LEU A 453 -21.44 -2.90 17.80
N ILE A 454 -20.21 -2.41 17.91
CA ILE A 454 -19.85 -1.33 18.85
C ILE A 454 -20.29 0.00 18.24
N SER A 455 -20.38 0.07 16.91
CA SER A 455 -20.85 1.23 16.17
C SER A 455 -21.45 0.83 14.82
N GLU A 456 -22.21 1.72 14.19
CA GLU A 456 -22.69 1.55 12.81
C GLU A 456 -21.55 1.39 11.80
N ASN A 457 -20.35 1.82 12.14
CA ASN A 457 -19.15 1.65 11.31
C ASN A 457 -18.57 0.23 11.34
N ASP A 458 -19.01 -0.64 12.26
CA ASP A 458 -18.57 -2.02 12.35
C ASP A 458 -19.42 -2.97 11.50
N TYR A 459 -20.28 -2.46 10.63
CA TYR A 459 -21.14 -3.25 9.72
C TYR A 459 -20.33 -4.19 8.82
N TRP A 460 -19.07 -3.87 8.55
CA TRP A 460 -18.16 -4.68 7.76
C TRP A 460 -17.76 -6.00 8.44
N LEU A 461 -18.00 -6.14 9.75
CA LEU A 461 -17.82 -7.38 10.52
C LEU A 461 -19.09 -8.23 10.59
N SER A 462 -20.15 -7.88 9.88
CA SER A 462 -21.41 -8.58 9.91
C SER A 462 -21.92 -8.87 8.49
N GLY A 463 -22.75 -9.88 8.37
CA GLY A 463 -23.39 -10.28 7.11
C GLY A 463 -23.77 -11.75 7.14
N ASP A 464 -24.34 -12.22 6.05
CA ASP A 464 -24.58 -13.63 5.84
C ASP A 464 -23.26 -14.35 5.49
N GLU A 465 -22.96 -15.41 6.20
CA GLU A 465 -21.79 -16.24 5.96
C GLU A 465 -21.89 -16.90 4.58
N CYS A 466 -20.74 -17.07 3.92
CA CYS A 466 -20.71 -17.62 2.58
C CYS A 466 -21.11 -19.08 2.53
N ASN A 467 -21.89 -19.44 1.52
CA ASN A 467 -22.14 -20.83 1.16
C ASN A 467 -21.02 -21.39 0.27
N LEU A 468 -21.05 -22.69 0.01
CA LEU A 468 -20.02 -23.38 -0.76
C LEU A 468 -19.84 -22.81 -2.19
N THR A 469 -20.92 -22.35 -2.83
CA THR A 469 -20.86 -21.77 -4.20
C THR A 469 -20.14 -20.43 -4.19
N GLU A 470 -20.42 -19.60 -3.20
CA GLU A 470 -19.75 -18.30 -3.01
C GLU A 470 -18.27 -18.47 -2.69
N LEU A 471 -17.90 -19.43 -1.82
CA LEU A 471 -16.50 -19.76 -1.54
C LEU A 471 -15.77 -20.29 -2.78
N LYS A 472 -16.38 -21.18 -3.57
CA LYS A 472 -15.80 -21.66 -4.83
C LYS A 472 -15.57 -20.52 -5.82
N THR A 473 -16.49 -19.56 -5.89
CA THR A 473 -16.36 -18.37 -6.72
C THR A 473 -15.15 -17.53 -6.27
N TYR A 474 -15.02 -17.31 -4.95
CA TYR A 474 -13.88 -16.56 -4.40
C TYR A 474 -12.54 -17.27 -4.62
N LEU A 475 -12.47 -18.58 -4.36
CA LEU A 475 -11.25 -19.37 -4.60
C LEU A 475 -10.85 -19.37 -6.08
N SER A 476 -11.84 -19.41 -6.99
CA SER A 476 -11.57 -19.28 -8.41
C SER A 476 -10.97 -17.92 -8.77
N LEU A 477 -11.46 -16.84 -8.17
CA LEU A 477 -10.90 -15.50 -8.35
C LEU A 477 -9.46 -15.42 -7.84
N ILE A 478 -9.18 -15.91 -6.61
CA ILE A 478 -7.82 -15.95 -6.05
C ILE A 478 -6.89 -16.72 -6.97
N TYR A 479 -7.29 -17.91 -7.41
CA TYR A 479 -6.49 -18.73 -8.31
C TYR A 479 -6.18 -18.02 -9.63
N LEU A 480 -7.19 -17.42 -10.26
CA LEU A 480 -7.05 -16.70 -11.52
C LEU A 480 -6.23 -15.41 -11.39
N SER A 481 -6.20 -14.78 -10.23
CA SER A 481 -5.39 -13.59 -9.98
C SER A 481 -3.88 -13.88 -10.06
N GLY A 482 -3.47 -15.14 -9.85
CA GLY A 482 -2.08 -15.59 -9.94
C GLY A 482 -1.18 -15.02 -8.84
N GLY A 483 -1.74 -14.49 -7.77
CA GLY A 483 -1.06 -13.95 -6.60
C GLY A 483 -0.75 -14.99 -5.52
N SER A 484 -0.43 -14.54 -4.30
CA SER A 484 -0.21 -15.40 -3.13
C SER A 484 -1.48 -16.17 -2.73
N ILE A 485 -1.30 -17.31 -2.06
CA ILE A 485 -2.41 -18.11 -1.54
C ILE A 485 -2.10 -18.45 -0.07
N PHE A 486 -2.83 -17.83 0.84
CA PHE A 486 -2.78 -18.15 2.27
C PHE A 486 -4.15 -18.64 2.75
N LEU A 487 -4.14 -19.71 3.59
CA LEU A 487 -5.30 -20.28 4.25
C LEU A 487 -5.44 -19.70 5.64
#